data_ff666349bc871b4c127b02bc74d1b8f7
#
_entry.id   ff666349bc871b4c127b02bc74d1b8f7
#
_cell.length_a   1.000
_cell.length_b   1.000
_cell.length_c   1.000
_cell.angle_alpha   90.00
_cell.angle_beta   90.00
_cell.angle_gamma   90.00
#
_symmetry.space_group_name_H-M   'P 1'
#
loop_
_entity.id
_entity.type
_entity.pdbx_description
1 polymer ?
#
loop_
_entity_poly.entity_id
_entity_poly.type
_entity_poly.pdbx_seq_one_letter_code
_entity_poly.pdbx_strand_id
1 'polypeptide(L)'
;MPGIHVSGVLLHAHPERLESVRAQLQSAPGVEIQTVTPDGRLVTVVERSSDRELADVFTDMQNTAGVLCASLVYHYSDNEDAAEQETTS
;
A
#
# COMPACT_ATOMS: atom_id res chain seq x y z
N MET A 1 0.79 4.25 23.42
CA MET A 1 1.56 4.54 22.20
C MET A 1 0.94 3.82 21.03
N PRO A 2 0.46 4.55 20.03
CA PRO A 2 -0.11 3.85 18.89
C PRO A 2 0.98 3.09 18.15
N GLY A 3 0.63 1.92 17.67
CA GLY A 3 1.55 1.14 16.87
C GLY A 3 1.64 1.66 15.46
N ILE A 4 2.60 1.14 14.73
CA ILE A 4 2.79 1.45 13.33
C ILE A 4 2.30 0.26 12.53
N HIS A 5 1.45 0.53 11.55
CA HIS A 5 0.93 -0.49 10.65
C HIS A 5 1.41 -0.17 9.26
N VAL A 6 2.12 -1.10 8.66
CA VAL A 6 2.77 -0.89 7.36
C VAL A 6 2.40 -2.02 6.43
N SER A 7 2.10 -1.69 5.20
CA SER A 7 1.83 -2.67 4.16
C SER A 7 2.63 -2.34 2.91
N GLY A 8 3.13 -3.38 2.27
CA GLY A 8 3.71 -3.24 0.95
C GLY A 8 2.68 -3.67 -0.08
N VAL A 9 2.43 -2.82 -1.06
CA VAL A 9 1.42 -3.08 -2.08
C VAL A 9 2.06 -2.94 -3.45
N LEU A 10 1.87 -3.97 -4.26
CA LEU A 10 2.29 -3.94 -5.66
C LEU A 10 1.07 -3.65 -6.51
N LEU A 11 1.15 -2.59 -7.31
CA LEU A 11 0.08 -2.24 -8.22
C LEU A 11 0.53 -2.44 -9.65
N HIS A 12 -0.43 -2.79 -10.48
CA HIS A 12 -0.19 -2.87 -11.92
C HIS A 12 -1.19 -1.95 -12.58
N ALA A 13 -0.69 -0.95 -13.29
CA ALA A 13 -1.52 0.07 -13.94
C ALA A 13 -1.36 -0.02 -15.44
N HIS A 14 -2.35 0.48 -16.17
CA HIS A 14 -2.17 0.67 -17.60
C HIS A 14 -0.99 1.59 -17.83
N PRO A 15 -0.04 1.22 -18.70
CA PRO A 15 1.13 2.08 -18.91
C PRO A 15 0.77 3.51 -19.32
N GLU A 16 -0.27 3.66 -20.09
CA GLU A 16 -0.69 5.00 -20.54
C GLU A 16 -1.35 5.81 -19.44
N ARG A 17 -1.70 5.16 -18.32
CA ARG A 17 -2.28 5.83 -17.17
C ARG A 17 -1.31 5.93 -16.02
N LEU A 18 -0.08 5.50 -16.22
CA LEU A 18 0.89 5.39 -15.15
C LEU A 18 1.13 6.71 -14.44
N GLU A 19 1.27 7.80 -15.17
CA GLU A 19 1.51 9.10 -14.54
C GLU A 19 0.32 9.57 -13.72
N SER A 20 -0.87 9.32 -14.19
CA SER A 20 -2.07 9.68 -13.46
C SER A 20 -2.18 8.88 -12.17
N VAL A 21 -1.94 7.58 -12.24
CA VAL A 21 -1.99 6.72 -11.06
C VAL A 21 -0.91 7.14 -10.06
N ARG A 22 0.29 7.38 -10.55
CA ARG A 22 1.39 7.80 -9.70
C ARG A 22 1.08 9.09 -8.97
N ALA A 23 0.52 10.06 -9.68
CA ALA A 23 0.18 11.35 -9.07
C ALA A 23 -0.86 11.18 -7.97
N GLN A 24 -1.85 10.34 -8.19
CA GLN A 24 -2.89 10.10 -7.20
C GLN A 24 -2.32 9.42 -5.97
N LEU A 25 -1.45 8.44 -6.15
CA LEU A 25 -0.85 7.73 -5.03
C LEU A 25 0.06 8.64 -4.23
N GLN A 26 0.81 9.50 -4.90
CA GLN A 26 1.72 10.42 -4.21
C GLN A 26 0.97 11.42 -3.35
N SER A 27 -0.26 11.75 -3.71
CA SER A 27 -1.05 12.71 -2.95
C SER A 27 -1.72 12.07 -1.74
N ALA A 28 -1.73 10.75 -1.64
CA ALA A 28 -2.36 10.07 -0.52
C ALA A 28 -1.44 10.07 0.70
N PRO A 29 -1.94 10.51 1.86
CA PRO A 29 -1.10 10.55 3.06
C PRO A 29 -0.61 9.15 3.44
N GLY A 30 0.65 9.05 3.84
CA GLY A 30 1.22 7.80 4.31
C GLY A 30 1.58 6.82 3.21
N VAL A 31 1.43 7.18 1.95
CA VAL A 31 1.79 6.32 0.83
C VAL A 31 3.11 6.79 0.25
N GLU A 32 4.04 5.85 0.14
CA GLU A 32 5.35 6.12 -0.45
C GLU A 32 5.57 5.20 -1.63
N ILE A 33 5.90 5.77 -2.78
CA ILE A 33 6.17 4.98 -3.97
C ILE A 33 7.66 4.66 -3.98
N GLN A 34 7.98 3.37 -3.94
CA GLN A 34 9.36 2.92 -3.89
C GLN A 34 9.93 2.74 -5.28
N THR A 35 9.16 2.19 -6.19
CA THR A 35 9.64 1.85 -7.52
C THR A 35 8.49 1.96 -8.51
N VAL A 36 8.81 2.47 -9.69
CA VAL A 36 7.86 2.53 -10.81
C VAL A 36 8.60 2.01 -12.04
N THR A 37 7.96 1.08 -12.74
CA THR A 37 8.53 0.55 -13.96
C THR A 37 7.73 1.02 -15.16
N PRO A 38 8.39 1.14 -16.33
CA PRO A 38 7.70 1.65 -17.53
C PRO A 38 6.53 0.79 -17.99
N ASP A 39 6.50 -0.49 -17.63
CA ASP A 39 5.41 -1.37 -18.01
C ASP A 39 4.21 -1.25 -17.08
N GLY A 40 4.24 -0.35 -16.11
CA GLY A 40 3.06 -0.05 -15.31
C GLY A 40 3.05 -0.62 -13.91
N ARG A 41 4.17 -1.09 -13.40
CA ARG A 41 4.22 -1.64 -12.04
C ARG A 41 4.69 -0.59 -11.07
N LEU A 42 4.00 -0.52 -9.92
CA LEU A 42 4.37 0.40 -8.85
C LEU A 42 4.48 -0.39 -7.56
N VAL A 43 5.61 -0.25 -6.89
CA VAL A 43 5.82 -0.83 -5.58
C VAL A 43 5.64 0.29 -4.57
N THR A 44 4.70 0.11 -3.66
CA THR A 44 4.38 1.16 -2.69
C THR A 44 4.46 0.62 -1.28
N VAL A 45 4.73 1.52 -0.36
CA VAL A 45 4.68 1.23 1.08
C VAL A 45 3.66 2.18 1.68
N VAL A 46 2.73 1.63 2.44
CA VAL A 46 1.66 2.39 3.06
C VAL A 46 1.78 2.29 4.56
N GLU A 47 1.77 3.42 5.24
CA GLU A 47 1.87 3.47 6.69
C GLU A 47 0.64 4.18 7.23
N ARG A 48 -0.02 3.54 8.19
CA ARG A 48 -1.21 4.09 8.84
C ARG A 48 -1.20 3.72 10.31
N SER A 49 -2.13 4.27 11.06
CA SER A 49 -2.20 4.02 12.50
C SER A 49 -3.04 2.82 12.86
N SER A 50 -3.70 2.18 11.92
CA SER A 50 -4.49 0.99 12.20
C SER A 50 -4.60 0.12 10.96
N ASP A 51 -4.89 -1.18 11.19
CA ASP A 51 -5.11 -2.11 10.09
C ASP A 51 -6.32 -1.71 9.25
N ARG A 52 -7.32 -1.13 9.90
CA ARG A 52 -8.53 -0.70 9.19
C ARG A 52 -8.20 0.38 8.19
N GLU A 53 -7.36 1.33 8.59
CA GLU A 53 -6.95 2.38 7.66
C GLU A 53 -6.13 1.83 6.51
N LEU A 54 -5.29 0.83 6.78
CA LEU A 54 -4.54 0.18 5.72
C LEU A 54 -5.48 -0.49 4.73
N ALA A 55 -6.50 -1.18 5.24
CA ALA A 55 -7.48 -1.84 4.37
C ALA A 55 -8.21 -0.81 3.51
N ASP A 56 -8.54 0.34 4.09
CA ASP A 56 -9.21 1.39 3.33
C ASP A 56 -8.34 1.92 2.21
N VAL A 57 -7.05 2.12 2.49
CA VAL A 57 -6.12 2.59 1.48
C VAL A 57 -5.98 1.55 0.36
N PHE A 58 -5.88 0.28 0.74
CA PHE A 58 -5.76 -0.78 -0.25
C PHE A 58 -6.98 -0.81 -1.17
N THR A 59 -8.17 -0.67 -0.59
CA THR A 59 -9.39 -0.62 -1.38
C THR A 59 -9.39 0.59 -2.31
N ASP A 60 -8.96 1.74 -1.82
CA ASP A 60 -8.87 2.93 -2.65
C ASP A 60 -7.89 2.73 -3.81
N MET A 61 -6.78 2.05 -3.55
CA MET A 61 -5.81 1.76 -4.60
C MET A 61 -6.42 0.87 -5.68
N GLN A 62 -7.18 -0.15 -5.27
CA GLN A 62 -7.82 -1.04 -6.21
C GLN A 62 -8.84 -0.32 -7.07
N ASN A 63 -9.45 0.73 -6.53
CA ASN A 63 -10.49 1.47 -7.22
C ASN A 63 -9.97 2.70 -7.95
N THR A 64 -8.68 2.92 -7.93
CA THR A 64 -8.08 4.06 -8.63
C THR A 64 -8.16 3.85 -10.13
N ALA A 65 -8.63 4.87 -10.84
CA ALA A 65 -8.75 4.79 -12.30
C ALA A 65 -7.37 4.52 -12.91
N GLY A 66 -7.30 3.53 -13.77
CA GLY A 66 -6.06 3.15 -14.43
C GLY A 66 -5.34 1.99 -13.77
N VAL A 67 -5.75 1.58 -12.57
CA VAL A 67 -5.15 0.45 -11.87
C VAL A 67 -5.85 -0.83 -12.33
N LEU A 68 -5.05 -1.78 -12.82
CA LEU A 68 -5.55 -3.07 -13.26
C LEU A 68 -5.72 -4.03 -12.10
N CYS A 69 -4.73 -4.03 -11.20
CA CYS A 69 -4.81 -4.87 -10.00
C CYS A 69 -3.87 -4.34 -8.94
N ALA A 70 -4.15 -4.72 -7.71
CA ALA A 70 -3.31 -4.39 -6.57
C ALA A 70 -3.16 -5.64 -5.73
N SER A 71 -1.93 -5.92 -5.29
CA SER A 71 -1.62 -7.11 -4.50
C SER A 71 -0.91 -6.70 -3.23
N LEU A 72 -1.34 -7.29 -2.13
CA LEU A 72 -0.68 -7.08 -0.85
C LEU A 72 0.55 -7.97 -0.81
N VAL A 73 1.72 -7.35 -0.67
CA VAL A 73 2.98 -8.09 -0.66
C VAL A 73 3.34 -8.50 0.76
N TYR A 74 3.20 -7.58 1.69
CA TYR A 74 3.44 -7.88 3.10
C TYR A 74 2.63 -6.93 3.97
N HIS A 75 2.49 -7.32 5.22
CA HIS A 75 1.78 -6.52 6.22
C HIS A 75 2.54 -6.63 7.53
N TYR A 76 2.79 -5.53 8.16
CA TYR A 76 3.53 -5.50 9.41
C TYR A 76 2.84 -4.55 10.39
N SER A 77 2.67 -5.02 11.62
CA SER A 77 2.11 -4.22 12.70
C SER A 77 3.09 -4.25 13.86
N ASP A 78 3.48 -3.09 14.33
CA ASP A 78 4.45 -2.96 15.40
C ASP A 78 3.76 -2.38 16.63
N ASN A 79 3.22 -3.25 17.46
CA ASN A 79 2.65 -2.89 18.75
C ASN A 79 2.82 -4.06 19.69
N GLU A 80 2.48 -3.87 20.95
CA GLU A 80 2.72 -4.91 21.96
C GLU A 80 1.95 -6.18 21.64
N ASP A 81 0.73 -6.04 21.19
CA ASP A 81 -0.09 -7.21 20.87
C ASP A 81 0.44 -7.94 19.66
N ALA A 82 0.94 -7.20 18.69
CA ALA A 82 1.46 -7.81 17.48
C ALA A 82 2.69 -8.67 17.77
N ALA A 83 3.51 -8.24 18.70
CA ALA A 83 4.71 -8.99 19.05
C ALA A 83 4.38 -10.39 19.54
N GLU A 84 3.29 -10.53 20.28
CA GLU A 84 2.86 -11.84 20.75
C GLU A 84 2.32 -12.69 19.64
N GLN A 85 1.63 -12.07 18.71
CA GLN A 85 1.01 -12.81 17.62
C GLN A 85 2.03 -13.38 16.66
N GLU A 86 3.14 -12.70 16.51
CA GLU A 86 4.17 -13.16 15.58
C GLU A 86 4.73 -14.51 15.99
N THR A 87 4.73 -14.80 17.27
CA THR A 87 5.31 -16.05 17.73
C THR A 87 4.48 -17.26 17.36
N THR A 88 3.26 -17.06 16.95
CA THR A 88 2.37 -18.15 16.61
C THR A 88 2.37 -18.53 15.13
N SER A 89 3.00 -17.74 14.31
CA SER A 89 2.97 -17.99 12.86
C SER A 89 4.05 -18.95 12.38
#